data_7e62fde16f18a4b3d2bb1a76a7c0fddb
#
_entry.id   7e62fde16f18a4b3d2bb1a76a7c0fddb
#
_cell.length_a   1.000
_cell.length_b   1.000
_cell.length_c   1.000
_cell.angle_alpha   90.00
_cell.angle_beta   90.00
_cell.angle_gamma   90.00
#
_symmetry.space_group_name_H-M   'P 1'
#
loop_
_entity.id
_entity.type
_entity.pdbx_description
1 polymer ?
#
loop_
_entity_poly.entity_id
_entity_poly.type
_entity_poly.pdbx_seq_one_letter_code
_entity_poly.pdbx_strand_id
1 'polypeptide(L)'
;MHIAIVGNIGAGKTTLSNKLAHHYGWEVFLEDVDHNPYLADFYADMPRWAFHLQVYFLNSRFRQVQQIRTKARAGGVVQDRTIYEDAYIFARNLHQSGMLDDRDYANYRNLFDSMMTTVEPPDLLLYLKADLPKLI
;
A
#
# COMPACT_ATOMS: atom_id res chain seq x y z
N MET A 1 9.96 -14.22 -8.19
CA MET A 1 8.68 -14.44 -7.48
C MET A 1 8.35 -13.22 -6.62
N HIS A 2 7.21 -12.65 -6.85
CA HIS A 2 6.71 -11.53 -6.06
C HIS A 2 5.44 -11.98 -5.31
N ILE A 3 5.52 -12.06 -3.99
CA ILE A 3 4.39 -12.39 -3.12
C ILE A 3 3.94 -11.11 -2.42
N ALA A 4 2.68 -10.75 -2.58
CA ALA A 4 2.08 -9.62 -1.88
C ALA A 4 1.14 -10.12 -0.78
N ILE A 5 1.25 -9.52 0.39
CA ILE A 5 0.39 -9.85 1.54
C ILE A 5 -0.51 -8.65 1.83
N VAL A 6 -1.81 -8.90 1.78
CA VAL A 6 -2.84 -7.90 2.03
C VAL A 6 -3.75 -8.38 3.16
N GLY A 7 -4.45 -7.46 3.78
CA GLY A 7 -5.39 -7.80 4.85
C GLY A 7 -5.59 -6.67 5.83
N ASN A 8 -6.37 -6.95 6.87
CA ASN A 8 -6.74 -5.97 7.87
C ASN A 8 -5.56 -5.60 8.77
N ILE A 9 -5.58 -4.38 9.30
CA ILE A 9 -4.64 -3.94 10.32
C ILE A 9 -4.76 -4.89 11.53
N GLY A 10 -3.63 -5.33 12.05
CA GLY A 10 -3.60 -6.27 13.17
C GLY A 10 -3.78 -7.72 12.81
N ALA A 11 -3.88 -8.07 11.53
CA ALA A 11 -4.00 -9.44 11.08
C ALA A 11 -2.67 -10.20 11.02
N GLY A 12 -1.54 -9.55 11.37
CA GLY A 12 -0.24 -10.20 11.39
C GLY A 12 0.52 -10.16 10.08
N LYS A 13 0.20 -9.21 9.19
CA LYS A 13 0.84 -9.09 7.88
C LYS A 13 2.35 -8.92 7.96
N THR A 14 2.81 -8.01 8.81
CA THR A 14 4.24 -7.74 8.97
C THR A 14 4.99 -8.95 9.49
N THR A 15 4.41 -9.65 10.47
CA THR A 15 5.00 -10.87 11.03
C THR A 15 5.12 -11.95 9.97
N LEU A 16 4.05 -12.19 9.21
CA LEU A 16 4.05 -13.19 8.14
C LEU A 16 5.04 -12.81 7.04
N SER A 17 5.06 -11.55 6.65
CA SER A 17 5.99 -11.05 5.62
C SER A 17 7.43 -11.31 5.99
N ASN A 18 7.81 -10.98 7.23
CA ASN A 18 9.17 -11.20 7.73
C ASN A 18 9.51 -12.69 7.80
N LYS A 19 8.58 -13.53 8.25
CA LYS A 19 8.79 -14.97 8.33
C LYS A 19 8.99 -15.61 6.96
N LEU A 20 8.19 -15.24 5.98
CA LEU A 20 8.31 -15.75 4.62
C LEU A 20 9.63 -15.31 3.98
N ALA A 21 9.97 -14.03 4.13
CA ALA A 21 11.22 -13.51 3.59
C ALA A 21 12.43 -14.20 4.20
N HIS A 22 12.42 -14.42 5.52
CA HIS A 22 13.50 -15.12 6.21
C HIS A 22 13.61 -16.58 5.76
N HIS A 23 12.47 -17.27 5.66
CA HIS A 23 12.44 -18.69 5.29
C HIS A 23 13.02 -18.94 3.90
N TYR A 24 12.68 -18.09 2.94
CA TYR A 24 13.14 -18.24 1.55
C TYR A 24 14.43 -17.46 1.23
N GLY A 25 14.92 -16.66 2.15
CA GLY A 25 16.06 -15.78 1.89
C GLY A 25 15.72 -14.65 0.92
N TRP A 26 14.48 -14.18 0.93
CA TRP A 26 13.98 -13.13 0.05
C TRP A 26 14.00 -11.78 0.74
N GLU A 27 13.94 -10.71 -0.06
CA GLU A 27 13.84 -9.37 0.47
C GLU A 27 12.39 -9.04 0.83
N VAL A 28 12.20 -8.26 1.91
CA VAL A 28 10.88 -7.83 2.35
C VAL A 28 10.73 -6.33 2.12
N PHE A 29 9.58 -5.92 1.59
CA PHE A 29 9.18 -4.52 1.46
C PHE A 29 8.00 -4.29 2.40
N LEU A 30 8.26 -3.55 3.47
CA LEU A 30 7.24 -3.23 4.47
C LEU A 30 6.59 -1.89 4.18
N GLU A 31 5.40 -1.71 4.75
CA GLU A 31 4.72 -0.43 4.74
C GLU A 31 5.55 0.58 5.54
N ASP A 32 5.86 1.72 4.92
CA ASP A 32 6.59 2.81 5.56
C ASP A 32 5.67 4.02 5.67
N VAL A 33 5.04 4.19 6.83
CA VAL A 33 4.16 5.31 7.10
C VAL A 33 4.87 6.47 7.80
N ASP A 34 6.02 6.20 8.45
CA ASP A 34 6.67 7.16 9.35
C ASP A 34 7.37 8.29 8.61
N HIS A 35 7.72 8.09 7.34
CA HIS A 35 8.46 9.07 6.54
C HIS A 35 7.57 9.96 5.69
N ASN A 36 6.25 9.86 5.82
CA ASN A 36 5.34 10.73 5.07
C ASN A 36 5.34 12.13 5.68
N PRO A 37 5.80 13.16 4.92
CA PRO A 37 5.92 14.50 5.47
C PRO A 37 4.58 15.17 5.76
N TYR A 38 3.47 14.62 5.25
CA TYR A 38 2.12 15.18 5.44
C TYR A 38 1.36 14.52 6.58
N LEU A 39 1.93 13.48 7.22
CA LEU A 39 1.17 12.68 8.18
C LEU A 39 0.68 13.48 9.39
N ALA A 40 1.56 14.29 9.99
CA ALA A 40 1.19 15.12 11.13
C ALA A 40 0.16 16.17 10.75
N ASP A 41 0.34 16.82 9.61
CA ASP A 41 -0.61 17.82 9.10
C ASP A 41 -1.96 17.19 8.77
N PHE A 42 -1.96 15.98 8.23
CA PHE A 42 -3.19 15.25 7.93
C PHE A 42 -4.01 14.99 9.20
N TYR A 43 -3.39 14.55 10.28
CA TYR A 43 -4.11 14.33 11.53
C TYR A 43 -4.63 15.62 12.15
N ALA A 44 -3.98 16.74 11.90
CA ALA A 44 -4.44 18.04 12.38
C ALA A 44 -5.61 18.59 11.54
N ASP A 45 -5.64 18.34 10.23
CA ASP A 45 -6.67 18.81 9.32
C ASP A 45 -6.80 17.85 8.13
N MET A 46 -7.59 16.82 8.31
CA MET A 46 -7.72 15.74 7.33
C MET A 46 -8.21 16.20 5.95
N PRO A 47 -9.28 17.01 5.84
CA PRO A 47 -9.75 17.42 4.51
C PRO A 47 -8.73 18.23 3.73
N ARG A 48 -7.92 19.02 4.42
CA ARG A 48 -6.90 19.83 3.75
C ARG A 48 -5.76 19.00 3.18
N TRP A 49 -5.32 17.97 3.91
CA TRP A 49 -4.10 17.24 3.59
C TRP A 49 -4.31 15.84 3.03
N ALA A 50 -5.58 15.41 2.90
CA ALA A 50 -5.90 14.06 2.42
C ALA A 50 -5.32 13.79 1.02
N PHE A 51 -5.49 14.71 0.09
CA PHE A 51 -4.97 14.57 -1.28
C PHE A 51 -3.43 14.50 -1.28
N HIS A 52 -2.78 15.41 -0.57
CA HIS A 52 -1.32 15.45 -0.47
C HIS A 52 -0.76 14.14 0.10
N LEU A 53 -1.38 13.66 1.18
CA LEU A 53 -0.98 12.42 1.83
C LEU A 53 -1.08 11.23 0.88
N GLN A 54 -2.21 11.12 0.18
CA GLN A 54 -2.47 10.00 -0.73
C GLN A 54 -1.55 10.03 -1.95
N VAL A 55 -1.27 11.19 -2.50
CA VAL A 55 -0.33 11.32 -3.63
C VAL A 55 1.08 10.94 -3.19
N TYR A 56 1.49 11.34 -2.01
CA TYR A 56 2.80 10.94 -1.49
C TYR A 56 2.89 9.41 -1.36
N PHE A 57 1.90 8.78 -0.76
CA PHE A 57 1.89 7.32 -0.63
C PHE A 57 1.87 6.64 -2.00
N LEU A 58 1.08 7.14 -2.92
CA LEU A 58 1.00 6.58 -4.26
C LEU A 58 2.37 6.59 -4.95
N ASN A 59 3.07 7.72 -4.91
CA ASN A 59 4.40 7.84 -5.50
C ASN A 59 5.41 6.92 -4.81
N SER A 60 5.38 6.85 -3.49
CA SER A 60 6.25 5.98 -2.70
C SER A 60 6.04 4.51 -3.06
N ARG A 61 4.78 4.08 -3.16
CA ARG A 61 4.43 2.72 -3.57
C ARG A 61 4.84 2.44 -5.01
N PHE A 62 4.66 3.39 -5.90
CA PHE A 62 5.05 3.24 -7.30
C PHE A 62 6.57 3.02 -7.42
N ARG A 63 7.37 3.80 -6.70
CA ARG A 63 8.82 3.59 -6.64
C ARG A 63 9.17 2.21 -6.11
N GLN A 64 8.48 1.78 -5.06
CA GLN A 64 8.67 0.47 -4.47
C GLN A 64 8.36 -0.65 -5.46
N VAL A 65 7.29 -0.50 -6.24
CA VAL A 65 6.93 -1.47 -7.29
C VAL A 65 8.03 -1.58 -8.35
N GLN A 66 8.66 -0.48 -8.73
CA GLN A 66 9.77 -0.51 -9.68
C GLN A 66 10.98 -1.30 -9.13
N GLN A 67 11.30 -1.11 -7.86
CA GLN A 67 12.36 -1.87 -7.20
C GLN A 67 12.01 -3.34 -7.09
N ILE A 68 10.78 -3.65 -6.72
CA ILE A 68 10.28 -5.02 -6.60
C ILE A 68 10.42 -5.76 -7.93
N ARG A 69 10.06 -5.12 -9.02
CA ARG A 69 10.16 -5.71 -10.36
C ARG A 69 11.58 -6.17 -10.69
N THR A 70 12.57 -5.34 -10.39
CA THR A 70 13.98 -5.68 -10.60
C THR A 70 14.43 -6.82 -9.69
N LYS A 71 14.10 -6.74 -8.41
CA LYS A 71 14.54 -7.71 -7.40
C LYS A 71 13.85 -9.06 -7.53
N ALA A 72 12.60 -9.09 -7.95
CA ALA A 72 11.86 -10.33 -8.17
C ALA A 72 12.44 -11.16 -9.32
N ARG A 73 13.08 -10.50 -10.29
CA ARG A 73 13.79 -11.19 -11.39
C ARG A 73 15.05 -11.89 -10.91
N ALA A 74 15.73 -11.34 -9.90
CA ALA A 74 16.95 -11.88 -9.34
C ALA A 74 16.71 -12.93 -8.25
N GLY A 75 15.52 -12.97 -7.68
CA GLY A 75 15.19 -13.90 -6.59
C GLY A 75 13.72 -13.80 -6.24
N GLY A 76 13.42 -13.57 -4.95
CA GLY A 76 12.06 -13.41 -4.47
C GLY A 76 11.89 -12.16 -3.63
N VAL A 77 10.66 -11.66 -3.61
CA VAL A 77 10.29 -10.48 -2.84
C VAL A 77 8.96 -10.74 -2.14
N VAL A 78 8.88 -10.36 -0.87
CA VAL A 78 7.63 -10.32 -0.12
C VAL A 78 7.27 -8.86 0.13
N GLN A 79 6.05 -8.48 -0.22
CA GLN A 79 5.57 -7.12 -0.05
C GLN A 79 4.40 -7.10 0.95
N ASP A 80 4.53 -6.27 1.98
CA ASP A 80 3.46 -5.98 2.93
C ASP A 80 2.76 -4.71 2.47
N ARG A 81 1.51 -4.86 2.08
CA ARG A 81 0.66 -3.82 1.49
C ARG A 81 1.03 -3.48 0.05
N THR A 82 0.03 -3.33 -0.78
CA THR A 82 0.16 -3.07 -2.21
C THR A 82 -0.34 -1.67 -2.57
N ILE A 83 0.07 -1.21 -3.76
CA ILE A 83 -0.44 0.03 -4.35
C ILE A 83 -1.96 -0.03 -4.57
N TYR A 84 -2.51 -1.23 -4.78
CA TYR A 84 -3.95 -1.42 -4.97
C TYR A 84 -4.75 -1.08 -3.71
N GLU A 85 -4.23 -1.43 -2.53
CA GLU A 85 -4.87 -1.09 -1.27
C GLU A 85 -4.92 0.42 -1.05
N ASP A 86 -3.86 1.13 -1.42
CA ASP A 86 -3.82 2.58 -1.29
C ASP A 86 -4.94 3.24 -2.08
N ALA A 87 -5.19 2.79 -3.31
CA ALA A 87 -6.21 3.36 -4.18
C ALA A 87 -7.62 2.85 -3.87
N TYR A 88 -7.78 1.53 -3.76
CA TYR A 88 -9.11 0.92 -3.69
C TYR A 88 -9.69 0.88 -2.28
N ILE A 89 -8.87 1.01 -1.25
CA ILE A 89 -9.33 1.00 0.13
C ILE A 89 -9.12 2.38 0.77
N PHE A 90 -7.90 2.85 0.89
CA PHE A 90 -7.62 4.05 1.69
C PHE A 90 -8.11 5.33 1.03
N ALA A 91 -7.76 5.58 -0.23
CA ALA A 91 -8.22 6.78 -0.92
C ALA A 91 -9.73 6.78 -1.10
N ARG A 92 -10.31 5.61 -1.40
CA ARG A 92 -11.75 5.47 -1.53
C ARG A 92 -12.47 5.76 -0.21
N ASN A 93 -11.95 5.26 0.90
CA ASN A 93 -12.55 5.54 2.22
C ASN A 93 -12.50 7.03 2.57
N LEU A 94 -11.41 7.70 2.25
CA LEU A 94 -11.32 9.16 2.45
C LEU A 94 -12.32 9.91 1.60
N HIS A 95 -12.54 9.47 0.36
CA HIS A 95 -13.55 10.06 -0.51
C HIS A 95 -14.95 9.84 0.05
N GLN A 96 -15.29 8.61 0.44
CA GLN A 96 -16.60 8.28 0.96
C GLN A 96 -16.92 8.98 2.30
N SER A 97 -15.90 9.25 3.10
CA SER A 97 -16.07 9.96 4.37
C SER A 97 -16.07 11.48 4.22
N GLY A 98 -15.92 12.00 3.01
CA GLY A 98 -15.92 13.44 2.75
C GLY A 98 -14.60 14.14 2.99
N MET A 99 -13.54 13.41 3.34
CA MET A 99 -12.20 13.98 3.57
C MET A 99 -11.46 14.28 2.28
N LEU A 100 -11.87 13.65 1.18
CA LEU A 100 -11.31 13.84 -0.14
C LEU A 100 -12.47 14.15 -1.09
N ASP A 101 -12.47 15.34 -1.69
CA ASP A 101 -13.59 15.77 -2.53
C ASP A 101 -13.60 15.05 -3.88
N ASP A 102 -14.70 15.21 -4.64
CA ASP A 102 -14.89 14.50 -5.91
C ASP A 102 -13.82 14.87 -6.93
N ARG A 103 -13.44 16.13 -7.00
CA ARG A 103 -12.42 16.61 -7.95
C ARG A 103 -11.05 16.02 -7.62
N ASP A 104 -10.65 16.08 -6.36
CA ASP A 104 -9.36 15.55 -5.92
C ASP A 104 -9.29 14.04 -6.03
N TYR A 105 -10.37 13.36 -5.70
CA TYR A 105 -10.44 11.91 -5.87
C TYR A 105 -10.36 11.48 -7.33
N ALA A 106 -11.08 12.18 -8.21
CA ALA A 106 -11.02 11.90 -9.65
C ALA A 106 -9.59 12.11 -10.19
N ASN A 107 -8.92 13.16 -9.77
CA ASN A 107 -7.54 13.44 -10.15
C ASN A 107 -6.58 12.36 -9.64
N TYR A 108 -6.75 11.94 -8.40
CA TYR A 108 -5.97 10.85 -7.80
C TYR A 108 -6.16 9.55 -8.60
N ARG A 109 -7.40 9.19 -8.93
CA ARG A 109 -7.70 7.97 -9.68
C ARG A 109 -7.11 8.00 -11.10
N ASN A 110 -7.14 9.15 -11.77
CA ASN A 110 -6.49 9.30 -13.06
C ASN A 110 -4.99 9.08 -12.99
N LEU A 111 -4.35 9.63 -11.96
CA LEU A 111 -2.92 9.42 -11.74
C LEU A 111 -2.61 7.95 -11.47
N PHE A 112 -3.40 7.32 -10.62
CA PHE A 112 -3.28 5.90 -10.32
C PHE A 112 -3.41 5.05 -11.59
N ASP A 113 -4.44 5.29 -12.39
CA ASP A 113 -4.70 4.53 -13.61
C ASP A 113 -3.53 4.67 -14.61
N SER A 114 -2.97 5.87 -14.72
CA SER A 114 -1.80 6.10 -15.60
C SER A 114 -0.57 5.33 -15.12
N MET A 115 -0.34 5.29 -13.81
CA MET A 115 0.76 4.53 -13.24
C MET A 115 0.58 3.01 -13.43
N MET A 116 -0.66 2.52 -13.35
CA MET A 116 -0.95 1.09 -13.47
C MET A 116 -0.65 0.52 -14.84
N THR A 117 -0.54 1.34 -15.87
CA THR A 117 -0.17 0.86 -17.20
C THR A 117 1.22 0.24 -17.25
N THR A 118 2.09 0.55 -16.29
CA THR A 118 3.47 0.05 -16.22
C THR A 118 3.71 -0.90 -15.06
N VAL A 119 2.70 -1.19 -14.25
CA VAL A 119 2.84 -2.04 -13.06
C VAL A 119 2.45 -3.47 -13.39
N GLU A 120 3.35 -4.41 -13.04
CA GLU A 120 3.06 -5.84 -13.13
C GLU A 120 2.40 -6.31 -11.82
N PRO A 121 1.34 -7.12 -11.88
CA PRO A 121 0.73 -7.66 -10.67
C PRO A 121 1.68 -8.63 -9.96
N PRO A 122 1.48 -8.88 -8.65
CA PRO A 122 2.26 -9.90 -7.97
C PRO A 122 1.97 -11.30 -8.52
N ASP A 123 2.92 -12.22 -8.38
CA ASP A 123 2.75 -13.61 -8.79
C ASP A 123 1.75 -14.33 -7.87
N LEU A 124 1.75 -13.97 -6.59
CA LEU A 124 0.85 -14.55 -5.60
C LEU A 124 0.38 -13.46 -4.64
N LEU A 125 -0.92 -13.43 -4.42
CA LEU A 125 -1.54 -12.52 -3.46
C LEU A 125 -2.08 -13.34 -2.30
N LEU A 126 -1.56 -13.10 -1.10
CA LEU A 126 -2.04 -13.73 0.13
C LEU A 126 -2.92 -12.76 0.89
N TYR A 127 -4.18 -13.11 1.04
CA TYR A 127 -5.12 -12.32 1.83
C TYR A 127 -5.18 -12.87 3.25
N LEU A 128 -4.70 -12.08 4.19
CA LEU A 128 -4.68 -12.44 5.60
C LEU A 128 -5.93 -11.87 6.27
N LYS A 129 -6.86 -12.76 6.60
CA LYS A 129 -8.12 -12.39 7.21
C LYS A 129 -8.12 -12.82 8.67
N ALA A 130 -8.49 -11.91 9.57
CA ALA A 130 -8.71 -12.22 10.97
C ALA A 130 -10.10 -11.72 11.38
N ASP A 131 -10.80 -12.50 12.19
CA ASP A 131 -12.09 -12.10 12.74
C ASP A 131 -11.90 -10.96 13.74
N LEU A 132 -12.93 -10.11 13.87
CA LEU A 132 -12.88 -8.95 14.75
C LEU A 132 -12.40 -9.27 16.18
N PRO A 133 -12.85 -10.36 16.83
CA PRO A 133 -12.35 -10.70 18.17
C PRO A 133 -10.85 -10.95 18.24
N LYS A 134 -10.22 -11.34 17.14
CA LYS A 134 -8.78 -11.57 17.08
C LYS A 134 -7.99 -10.30 16.81
N LEU A 135 -8.64 -9.25 16.37
CA LEU A 135 -8.03 -7.95 16.09
C LEU A 135 -7.97 -7.06 17.33
N ILE A 136 -8.72 -7.42 18.34
CA ILE A 136 -8.77 -6.73 19.63
C ILE A 136 -7.79 -7.39 20.59
#